data_052925f05835839e352f53b1839a8cdd
#
_entry.id   052925f05835839e352f53b1839a8cdd
#
_cell.length_a   1.000
_cell.length_b   1.000
_cell.length_c   1.000
_cell.angle_alpha   90.00
_cell.angle_beta   90.00
_cell.angle_gamma   90.00
#
_symmetry.space_group_name_H-M   'P 1'
#
loop_
_entity.id
_entity.type
_entity.pdbx_description
1 polymer ?
#
loop_
_entity_poly.entity_id
_entity_poly.type
_entity_poly.pdbx_seq_one_letter_code
_entity_poly.pdbx_strand_id
1 'polypeptide(L)'
;MQKLPQNYRAMANCCAAADNSYSCLDMSKDGWFWELEEVLESLDFQEYPCYTRDDFFEQLMNCGIERAEAYRFSEIIRKGIAEWNTDFAALTIPEGLKNVAKMYLYVSPKVHVVERLLIVARLTYYMKWNSRVYSVVVRKKKSGVQK
;
A
#
# COMPACT_ATOMS: atom_id res chain seq x y z
N MET A 1 11.63 16.08 11.38
CA MET A 1 11.68 16.59 9.98
C MET A 1 11.17 15.44 9.10
N GLN A 2 9.98 15.56 8.53
CA GLN A 2 9.45 14.55 7.61
C GLN A 2 10.40 14.41 6.42
N LYS A 3 10.92 13.20 6.20
CA LYS A 3 11.68 12.88 4.99
C LYS A 3 10.68 12.78 3.83
N LEU A 4 10.61 13.81 3.02
CA LEU A 4 9.83 13.78 1.78
C LEU A 4 10.38 12.67 0.86
N PRO A 5 9.50 11.92 0.16
CA PRO A 5 9.93 10.89 -0.76
C PRO A 5 10.83 11.49 -1.86
N GLN A 6 12.04 10.94 -2.00
CA GLN A 6 13.09 11.49 -2.87
C GLN A 6 12.99 10.99 -4.32
N ASN A 7 12.20 9.96 -4.57
CA ASN A 7 12.06 9.36 -5.89
C ASN A 7 10.66 8.78 -6.12
N TYR A 8 10.39 8.37 -7.34
CA TYR A 8 9.10 7.85 -7.77
C TYR A 8 8.68 6.58 -7.01
N ARG A 9 9.65 5.70 -6.70
CA ARG A 9 9.40 4.46 -5.95
C ARG A 9 8.99 4.77 -4.50
N ALA A 10 9.69 5.68 -3.85
CA ALA A 10 9.33 6.10 -2.49
C ALA A 10 7.93 6.76 -2.45
N MET A 11 7.59 7.56 -3.46
CA MET A 11 6.23 8.13 -3.59
C MET A 11 5.17 7.04 -3.78
N ALA A 12 5.46 6.01 -4.58
CA ALA A 12 4.56 4.88 -4.77
C ALA A 12 4.36 4.09 -3.47
N ASN A 13 5.43 3.85 -2.70
CA ASN A 13 5.36 3.18 -1.40
C ASN A 13 4.50 3.99 -0.41
N CYS A 14 4.67 5.31 -0.33
CA CYS A 14 3.81 6.18 0.48
C CYS A 14 2.33 6.10 0.05
N CYS A 15 2.06 6.09 -1.25
CA CYS A 15 0.70 5.94 -1.76
C CYS A 15 0.12 4.56 -1.43
N ALA A 16 0.94 3.50 -1.52
CA ALA A 16 0.52 2.14 -1.15
C ALA A 16 0.21 2.04 0.33
N ALA A 17 1.09 2.55 1.19
CA ALA A 17 0.90 2.54 2.63
C ALA A 17 -0.36 3.32 3.04
N ALA A 18 -0.63 4.46 2.43
CA ALA A 18 -1.85 5.24 2.67
C ALA A 18 -3.14 4.56 2.17
N ASP A 19 -3.03 3.61 1.25
CA ASP A 19 -4.15 2.88 0.65
C ASP A 19 -4.42 1.54 1.35
N ASN A 20 -3.43 1.02 2.05
CA ASN A 20 -3.50 -0.25 2.75
C ASN A 20 -4.13 -0.09 4.13
N SER A 21 -4.70 -1.18 4.64
CA SER A 21 -5.15 -1.27 6.03
C SER A 21 -4.26 -2.22 6.81
N TYR A 22 -3.92 -1.85 8.03
CA TYR A 22 -3.01 -2.59 8.91
C TYR A 22 -3.68 -2.98 10.22
N SER A 23 -3.36 -4.14 10.74
CA SER A 23 -3.88 -4.64 12.03
C SER A 23 -3.34 -3.87 13.24
N CYS A 24 -2.18 -3.21 13.08
CA CYS A 24 -1.53 -2.43 14.14
C CYS A 24 -2.06 -0.99 14.27
N LEU A 25 -2.87 -0.51 13.30
CA LEU A 25 -3.40 0.83 13.33
C LEU A 25 -4.72 0.89 14.10
N ASP A 26 -4.79 1.80 15.07
CA ASP A 26 -6.04 2.14 15.75
C ASP A 26 -6.82 3.18 14.91
N MET A 27 -7.72 2.68 14.07
CA MET A 27 -8.53 3.49 13.16
C MET A 27 -9.56 4.38 13.90
N SER A 28 -9.69 4.26 15.23
CA SER A 28 -10.60 5.08 16.04
C SER A 28 -10.04 6.46 16.42
N LYS A 29 -8.74 6.68 16.18
CA LYS A 29 -8.06 7.95 16.52
C LYS A 29 -7.95 8.88 15.32
N ASP A 30 -8.17 10.17 15.55
CA ASP A 30 -7.97 11.24 14.54
C ASP A 30 -6.49 11.44 14.12
N GLY A 31 -5.60 10.53 14.51
CA GLY A 31 -4.15 10.59 14.33
C GLY A 31 -3.58 9.65 13.28
N TRP A 32 -4.40 9.06 12.41
CA TRP A 32 -3.96 8.06 11.42
C TRP A 32 -2.72 8.46 10.59
N PHE A 33 -2.46 9.73 10.45
CA PHE A 33 -1.28 10.25 9.72
C PHE A 33 0.04 9.96 10.47
N TRP A 34 0.02 10.03 11.80
CA TRP A 34 1.18 9.74 12.65
C TRP A 34 1.45 8.24 12.72
N GLU A 35 0.40 7.45 12.82
CA GLU A 35 0.47 5.99 12.80
C GLU A 35 0.97 5.47 11.44
N LEU A 36 0.63 6.15 10.35
CA LEU A 36 1.15 5.83 9.02
C LEU A 36 2.67 6.07 8.93
N GLU A 37 3.21 7.11 9.57
CA GLU A 37 4.65 7.37 9.63
C GLU A 37 5.39 6.25 10.38
N GLU A 38 4.85 5.78 11.50
CA GLU A 38 5.37 4.64 12.25
C GLU A 38 5.33 3.34 11.43
N VAL A 39 4.25 3.09 10.69
CA VAL A 39 4.14 1.93 9.80
C VAL A 39 5.17 2.02 8.68
N LEU A 40 5.31 3.18 8.04
CA LEU A 40 6.30 3.38 6.99
C LEU A 40 7.73 3.16 7.49
N GLU A 41 8.06 3.69 8.68
CA GLU A 41 9.36 3.47 9.30
C GLU A 41 9.57 1.98 9.62
N SER A 42 8.56 1.29 10.16
CA SER A 42 8.66 -0.14 10.46
C SER A 42 8.84 -1.00 9.20
N LEU A 43 8.20 -0.61 8.09
CA LEU A 43 8.31 -1.32 6.81
C LEU A 43 9.66 -1.06 6.12
N ASP A 44 10.21 0.16 6.22
CA ASP A 44 11.52 0.50 5.65
C ASP A 44 12.68 -0.21 6.36
N PHE A 45 12.52 -0.58 7.63
CA PHE A 45 13.50 -1.36 8.41
C PHE A 45 13.34 -2.87 8.27
N GLN A 46 12.33 -3.34 7.54
CA GLN A 46 12.11 -4.77 7.38
C GLN A 46 12.99 -5.35 6.27
N GLU A 47 13.42 -6.57 6.48
CA GLU A 47 14.13 -7.39 5.50
C GLU A 47 13.31 -7.60 4.21
N TYR A 48 11.97 -7.51 4.31
CA TYR A 48 11.01 -7.72 3.22
C TYR A 48 10.10 -6.50 3.06
N PRO A 49 10.54 -5.44 2.33
CA PRO A 49 9.74 -4.24 2.10
C PRO A 49 8.64 -4.52 1.07
N CYS A 50 7.49 -5.00 1.55
CA CYS A 50 6.32 -5.30 0.72
C CYS A 50 5.22 -4.27 0.97
N TYR A 51 4.91 -3.46 -0.04
CA TYR A 51 3.89 -2.40 0.02
C TYR A 51 2.66 -2.70 -0.82
N THR A 52 2.78 -3.61 -1.79
CA THR A 52 1.69 -3.97 -2.70
C THR A 52 1.52 -5.48 -2.77
N ARG A 53 0.34 -5.95 -3.21
CA ARG A 53 0.12 -7.37 -3.50
C ARG A 53 1.17 -7.94 -4.45
N ASP A 54 1.59 -7.14 -5.42
CA ASP A 54 2.55 -7.56 -6.44
C ASP A 54 3.96 -7.72 -5.86
N ASP A 55 4.32 -6.93 -4.83
CA ASP A 55 5.58 -7.10 -4.12
C ASP A 55 5.59 -8.44 -3.35
N PHE A 56 4.48 -8.81 -2.70
CA PHE A 56 4.34 -10.13 -2.07
C PHE A 56 4.41 -11.26 -3.08
N PHE A 57 3.77 -11.12 -4.24
CA PHE A 57 3.85 -12.10 -5.30
C PHE A 57 5.31 -12.33 -5.75
N GLU A 58 6.06 -11.25 -5.99
CA GLU A 58 7.48 -11.31 -6.35
C GLU A 58 8.33 -11.98 -5.26
N GLN A 59 8.10 -11.64 -3.98
CA GLN A 59 8.83 -12.24 -2.87
C GLN A 59 8.52 -13.74 -2.72
N LEU A 60 7.29 -14.15 -2.86
CA LEU A 60 6.91 -15.57 -2.82
C LEU A 60 7.57 -16.36 -3.97
N MET A 61 7.62 -15.79 -5.18
CA MET A 61 8.36 -16.36 -6.30
C MET A 61 9.84 -16.50 -6.00
N ASN A 62 10.45 -15.49 -5.38
CA ASN A 62 11.86 -15.50 -4.99
C ASN A 62 12.16 -16.57 -3.91
N CYS A 63 11.17 -16.92 -3.09
CA CYS A 63 11.25 -18.03 -2.13
C CYS A 63 11.07 -19.41 -2.79
N GLY A 64 10.91 -19.48 -4.11
CA GLY A 64 10.76 -20.74 -4.85
C GLY A 64 9.34 -21.29 -4.89
N ILE A 65 8.34 -20.50 -4.46
CA ILE A 65 6.92 -20.87 -4.60
C ILE A 65 6.52 -20.84 -6.07
N GLU A 66 5.81 -21.86 -6.53
CA GLU A 66 5.32 -21.95 -7.92
C GLU A 66 4.39 -20.76 -8.22
N ARG A 67 4.43 -20.27 -9.46
CA ARG A 67 3.76 -19.03 -9.88
C ARG A 67 2.27 -18.98 -9.57
N ALA A 68 1.54 -20.06 -9.82
CA ALA A 68 0.10 -20.11 -9.57
C ALA A 68 -0.20 -20.07 -8.06
N GLU A 69 0.62 -20.76 -7.26
CA GLU A 69 0.52 -20.74 -5.80
C GLU A 69 0.93 -19.37 -5.24
N ALA A 70 2.03 -18.78 -5.72
CA ALA A 70 2.46 -17.45 -5.32
C ALA A 70 1.35 -16.41 -5.59
N TYR A 71 0.67 -16.50 -6.73
CA TYR A 71 -0.48 -15.65 -7.03
C TYR A 71 -1.64 -15.90 -6.04
N ARG A 72 -1.99 -17.15 -5.78
CA ARG A 72 -3.04 -17.53 -4.81
C ARG A 72 -2.75 -16.96 -3.42
N PHE A 73 -1.51 -17.11 -2.93
CA PHE A 73 -1.12 -16.58 -1.63
C PHE A 73 -1.04 -15.07 -1.59
N SER A 74 -0.61 -14.41 -2.66
CA SER A 74 -0.64 -12.95 -2.74
C SER A 74 -2.07 -12.39 -2.64
N GLU A 75 -3.07 -13.11 -3.18
CA GLU A 75 -4.49 -12.76 -3.05
C GLU A 75 -5.02 -13.01 -1.61
N ILE A 76 -4.53 -14.04 -0.91
CA ILE A 76 -4.83 -14.29 0.50
C ILE A 76 -4.31 -13.12 1.36
N ILE A 77 -3.06 -12.71 1.12
CA ILE A 77 -2.45 -11.55 1.80
C ILE A 77 -3.23 -10.28 1.49
N ARG A 78 -3.55 -10.05 0.21
CA ARG A 78 -4.33 -8.88 -0.22
C ARG A 78 -5.65 -8.73 0.54
N LYS A 79 -6.31 -9.83 0.85
CA LYS A 79 -7.60 -9.87 1.57
C LYS A 79 -7.46 -9.79 3.10
N GLY A 80 -6.24 -9.73 3.62
CA GLY A 80 -5.98 -9.69 5.06
C GLY A 80 -6.30 -10.97 5.81
N ILE A 81 -6.33 -12.10 5.13
CA ILE A 81 -6.65 -13.40 5.74
C ILE A 81 -5.43 -14.31 5.89
N ALA A 82 -4.23 -13.78 5.73
CA ALA A 82 -2.97 -14.54 5.84
C ALA A 82 -2.79 -15.15 7.25
N GLU A 83 -3.17 -14.44 8.30
CA GLU A 83 -3.06 -14.91 9.69
C GLU A 83 -3.91 -16.15 9.96
N TRP A 84 -5.09 -16.23 9.36
CA TRP A 84 -6.08 -17.29 9.58
C TRP A 84 -5.97 -18.44 8.56
N ASN A 85 -5.08 -18.31 7.58
CA ASN A 85 -4.96 -19.29 6.50
C ASN A 85 -3.92 -20.37 6.84
N THR A 86 -4.39 -21.61 7.06
CA THR A 86 -3.55 -22.75 7.44
C THR A 86 -2.54 -23.11 6.34
N ASP A 87 -2.92 -23.02 5.06
CA ASP A 87 -2.03 -23.31 3.95
C ASP A 87 -0.88 -22.30 3.88
N PHE A 88 -1.19 -21.01 4.10
CA PHE A 88 -0.19 -19.95 4.15
C PHE A 88 0.76 -20.14 5.35
N ALA A 89 0.22 -20.51 6.52
CA ALA A 89 1.01 -20.79 7.71
C ALA A 89 1.99 -21.95 7.50
N ALA A 90 1.59 -22.98 6.74
CA ALA A 90 2.39 -24.16 6.44
C ALA A 90 3.48 -23.91 5.37
N LEU A 91 3.49 -22.76 4.68
CA LEU A 91 4.51 -22.46 3.68
C LEU A 91 5.92 -22.44 4.28
N THR A 92 6.87 -23.02 3.56
CA THR A 92 8.29 -22.93 3.88
C THR A 92 8.89 -21.67 3.28
N ILE A 93 8.61 -20.53 3.93
CA ILE A 93 9.12 -19.20 3.57
C ILE A 93 9.69 -18.51 4.81
N PRO A 94 10.54 -17.45 4.64
CA PRO A 94 11.09 -16.72 5.77
C PRO A 94 10.02 -16.18 6.72
N GLU A 95 10.27 -16.33 8.03
CA GLU A 95 9.31 -15.90 9.05
C GLU A 95 9.06 -14.39 9.02
N GLY A 96 10.10 -13.59 8.69
CA GLY A 96 9.96 -12.14 8.49
C GLY A 96 8.92 -11.79 7.43
N LEU A 97 8.90 -12.52 6.31
CA LEU A 97 7.90 -12.33 5.24
C LEU A 97 6.49 -12.71 5.71
N LYS A 98 6.36 -13.79 6.51
CA LYS A 98 5.06 -14.16 7.11
C LYS A 98 4.54 -13.10 8.06
N ASN A 99 5.41 -12.55 8.90
CA ASN A 99 5.05 -11.51 9.86
C ASN A 99 4.58 -10.24 9.17
N VAL A 100 5.29 -9.81 8.12
CA VAL A 100 4.86 -8.66 7.31
C VAL A 100 3.50 -8.93 6.67
N ALA A 101 3.28 -10.11 6.10
CA ALA A 101 2.01 -10.47 5.48
C ALA A 101 0.82 -10.44 6.46
N LYS A 102 1.04 -10.82 7.72
CA LYS A 102 0.02 -10.83 8.79
C LYS A 102 -0.34 -9.43 9.29
N MET A 103 0.54 -8.43 9.11
CA MET A 103 0.25 -7.05 9.52
C MET A 103 -0.87 -6.41 8.70
N TYR A 104 -1.11 -6.89 7.50
CA TYR A 104 -2.06 -6.29 6.58
C TYR A 104 -3.48 -6.85 6.78
N LEU A 105 -4.45 -5.96 6.94
CA LEU A 105 -5.88 -6.26 6.78
C LEU A 105 -6.33 -6.12 5.33
N TYR A 106 -5.63 -5.28 4.57
CA TYR A 106 -5.81 -5.12 3.14
C TYR A 106 -4.55 -4.57 2.50
N VAL A 107 -4.16 -5.12 1.35
CA VAL A 107 -3.03 -4.66 0.54
C VAL A 107 -3.49 -4.34 -0.88
N SER A 108 -3.21 -3.12 -1.33
CA SER A 108 -3.56 -2.66 -2.67
C SER A 108 -2.73 -3.37 -3.76
N PRO A 109 -3.36 -3.74 -4.89
CA PRO A 109 -2.63 -4.08 -6.09
C PRO A 109 -1.80 -2.90 -6.61
N LYS A 110 -0.62 -3.17 -7.16
CA LYS A 110 0.32 -2.15 -7.67
C LYS A 110 -0.32 -1.22 -8.71
N VAL A 111 -1.22 -1.74 -9.53
CA VAL A 111 -1.93 -0.95 -10.54
C VAL A 111 -2.73 0.20 -9.93
N HIS A 112 -3.43 -0.04 -8.82
CA HIS A 112 -4.20 1.01 -8.13
C HIS A 112 -3.30 2.08 -7.52
N VAL A 113 -2.16 1.66 -6.97
CA VAL A 113 -1.15 2.58 -6.43
C VAL A 113 -0.60 3.50 -7.52
N VAL A 114 -0.26 2.94 -8.68
CA VAL A 114 0.25 3.71 -9.84
C VAL A 114 -0.81 4.65 -10.37
N GLU A 115 -2.05 4.21 -10.50
CA GLU A 115 -3.18 5.04 -10.94
C GLU A 115 -3.38 6.23 -9.98
N ARG A 116 -3.37 5.98 -8.68
CA ARG A 116 -3.50 7.02 -7.67
C ARG A 116 -2.35 8.01 -7.70
N LEU A 117 -1.10 7.52 -7.84
CA LEU A 117 0.08 8.37 -7.97
C LEU A 117 0.01 9.27 -9.20
N LEU A 118 -0.48 8.76 -10.34
CA LEU A 118 -0.68 9.57 -11.55
C LEU A 118 -1.73 10.67 -11.33
N ILE A 119 -2.80 10.38 -10.59
CA ILE A 119 -3.82 11.38 -10.23
C ILE A 119 -3.18 12.47 -9.35
N VAL A 120 -2.43 12.09 -8.32
CA VAL A 120 -1.74 13.03 -7.44
C VAL A 120 -0.77 13.90 -8.22
N ALA A 121 0.05 13.30 -9.07
CA ALA A 121 1.02 14.03 -9.90
C ALA A 121 0.33 15.06 -10.82
N ARG A 122 -0.77 14.68 -11.47
CA ARG A 122 -1.58 15.58 -12.31
C ARG A 122 -2.19 16.73 -11.51
N LEU A 123 -2.79 16.43 -10.36
CA LEU A 123 -3.38 17.45 -9.50
C LEU A 123 -2.31 18.43 -9.00
N THR A 124 -1.15 17.95 -8.59
CA THR A 124 -0.02 18.78 -8.15
C THR A 124 0.50 19.65 -9.28
N TYR A 125 0.60 19.11 -10.49
CA TYR A 125 0.97 19.88 -11.67
C TYR A 125 -0.03 21.02 -11.93
N TYR A 126 -1.33 20.75 -11.97
CA TYR A 126 -2.34 21.78 -12.18
C TYR A 126 -2.40 22.79 -11.04
N MET A 127 -2.24 22.36 -9.81
CA MET A 127 -2.20 23.27 -8.66
C MET A 127 -1.06 24.28 -8.80
N LYS A 128 0.12 23.83 -9.23
CA LYS A 128 1.32 24.65 -9.36
C LYS A 128 1.31 25.55 -10.60
N TRP A 129 0.91 25.00 -11.76
CA TRP A 129 1.10 25.64 -13.06
C TRP A 129 -0.19 26.14 -13.70
N ASN A 130 -1.36 25.67 -13.26
CA ASN A 130 -2.66 26.08 -13.79
C ASN A 130 -3.75 26.00 -12.72
N SER A 131 -3.69 26.90 -11.75
CA SER A 131 -4.62 26.95 -10.61
C SER A 131 -6.09 27.09 -11.02
N ARG A 132 -6.38 27.70 -12.18
CA ARG A 132 -7.74 27.84 -12.72
C ARG A 132 -8.31 26.46 -13.09
N VAL A 133 -7.54 25.62 -13.80
CA VAL A 133 -7.96 24.25 -14.14
C VAL A 133 -8.09 23.41 -12.87
N TYR A 134 -7.15 23.52 -11.94
CA TYR A 134 -7.20 22.83 -10.65
C TYR A 134 -8.50 23.15 -9.90
N SER A 135 -8.89 24.41 -9.79
CA SER A 135 -10.11 24.82 -9.09
C SER A 135 -11.38 24.23 -9.72
N VAL A 136 -11.43 24.12 -11.04
CA VAL A 136 -12.57 23.50 -11.76
C VAL A 136 -12.66 22.00 -11.49
N VAL A 137 -11.53 21.29 -11.53
CA VAL A 137 -11.48 19.83 -11.30
C VAL A 137 -11.89 19.50 -9.87
N VAL A 138 -11.39 20.24 -8.87
CA VAL A 138 -11.71 20.01 -7.44
C VAL A 138 -13.16 20.37 -7.13
N ARG A 139 -13.71 21.45 -7.72
CA ARG A 139 -15.13 21.82 -7.52
C ARG A 139 -16.09 20.77 -8.08
N LYS A 140 -15.81 20.20 -9.25
CA LYS A 140 -16.64 19.13 -9.84
C LYS A 140 -16.69 17.89 -8.95
N LYS A 141 -15.61 17.54 -8.24
CA LYS A 141 -15.62 16.42 -7.27
C LYS A 141 -16.51 16.71 -6.05
N LYS A 142 -16.51 17.93 -5.54
CA LYS A 142 -17.36 18.30 -4.39
C LYS A 142 -18.86 18.30 -4.71
N SER A 143 -19.26 18.64 -5.95
CA SER A 143 -20.66 18.62 -6.38
C SER A 143 -21.17 17.21 -6.75
N GLY A 144 -20.30 16.24 -6.99
CA GLY A 144 -20.68 14.84 -7.31
C GLY A 144 -20.91 13.94 -6.09
N VAL A 145 -20.63 14.41 -4.88
CA VAL A 145 -20.79 13.65 -3.62
C VAL A 145 -22.16 13.90 -2.94
N GLN A 146 -22.99 14.78 -3.52
CA GLN A 146 -24.35 15.07 -3.04
C GLN A 146 -25.43 14.43 -3.94
N LYS A 147 -25.32 13.13 -4.17
CA LYS A 147 -26.46 12.36 -4.72
C LYS A 147 -26.51 11.00 -4.04
#